data_5835a9d125c317e502e246e6acc907d4
#
_entry.id   5835a9d125c317e502e246e6acc907d4
#
_cell.length_a   1.000
_cell.length_b   1.000
_cell.length_c   1.000
_cell.angle_alpha   90.00
_cell.angle_beta   90.00
_cell.angle_gamma   90.00
#
_symmetry.space_group_name_H-M   'P 1'
#
loop_
_entity.id
_entity.type
_entity.pdbx_description
1 polymer ?
#
loop_
_entity_poly.entity_id
_entity_poly.type
_entity_poly.pdbx_seq_one_letter_code
_entity_poly.pdbx_strand_id
1 'polypeptide(L)'
;MVFLNRTSKQSGDAAEDAALIFLQQQGLRLLQRNYRTPGRGGGEIDLILQESDGTVVFVEVRKRALRQFGGALGSVGAVKQRRLVFAARFFLMRWRPLPPARFDVIAWEPEGMIWVKAAFDAIS
;
A
#
# COMPACT_ATOMS: atom_id res chain seq x y z
N MET A 1 -5.05 12.99 30.08
CA MET A 1 -5.12 12.33 28.77
C MET A 1 -5.65 10.94 28.92
N VAL A 2 -6.59 10.58 28.06
CA VAL A 2 -7.15 9.25 28.10
C VAL A 2 -6.48 8.44 27.01
N PHE A 3 -5.91 7.28 27.38
CA PHE A 3 -5.34 6.38 26.43
C PHE A 3 -6.41 5.35 26.07
N LEU A 4 -6.76 5.27 24.80
CA LEU A 4 -7.72 4.30 24.34
C LEU A 4 -7.00 3.03 23.93
N ASN A 5 -7.48 1.91 24.41
CA ASN A 5 -6.96 0.63 23.98
C ASN A 5 -7.52 0.35 22.60
N ARG A 6 -6.68 0.44 21.59
CA ARG A 6 -7.08 0.19 20.22
C ARG A 6 -6.87 -1.28 19.87
N THR A 7 -7.82 -1.84 19.14
CA THR A 7 -7.65 -3.17 18.56
C THR A 7 -6.59 -3.08 17.46
N SER A 8 -6.04 -4.21 17.05
CA SER A 8 -5.08 -4.24 15.94
C SER A 8 -5.68 -3.66 14.66
N LYS A 9 -6.97 -3.91 14.42
CA LYS A 9 -7.66 -3.37 13.26
C LYS A 9 -7.75 -1.84 13.34
N GLN A 10 -8.13 -1.31 14.49
CA GLN A 10 -8.25 0.15 14.67
C GLN A 10 -6.89 0.84 14.49
N SER A 11 -5.81 0.24 15.00
CA SER A 11 -4.47 0.78 14.82
C SER A 11 -4.06 0.75 13.35
N GLY A 12 -4.43 -0.33 12.63
CA GLY A 12 -4.14 -0.45 11.20
C GLY A 12 -4.90 0.58 10.39
N ASP A 13 -6.19 0.80 10.71
CA ASP A 13 -7.01 1.79 10.03
C ASP A 13 -6.46 3.20 10.27
N ALA A 14 -5.99 3.50 11.48
CA ALA A 14 -5.39 4.80 11.77
C ALA A 14 -4.11 5.03 10.96
N ALA A 15 -3.28 3.99 10.79
CA ALA A 15 -2.07 4.08 9.98
C ALA A 15 -2.41 4.30 8.51
N GLU A 16 -3.44 3.61 8.01
CA GLU A 16 -3.91 3.79 6.63
C GLU A 16 -4.50 5.18 6.42
N ASP A 17 -5.26 5.70 7.39
CA ASP A 17 -5.83 7.04 7.30
C ASP A 17 -4.74 8.09 7.20
N ALA A 18 -3.72 7.98 8.04
CA ALA A 18 -2.60 8.92 8.02
C ALA A 18 -1.81 8.84 6.71
N ALA A 19 -1.60 7.62 6.20
CA ALA A 19 -0.93 7.42 4.93
C ALA A 19 -1.73 8.05 3.78
N LEU A 20 -3.05 7.85 3.78
CA LEU A 20 -3.91 8.41 2.75
C LEU A 20 -3.87 9.94 2.75
N ILE A 21 -3.99 10.55 3.93
CA ILE A 21 -3.94 12.01 4.04
C ILE A 21 -2.61 12.53 3.48
N PHE A 22 -1.50 11.88 3.87
CA PHE A 22 -0.18 12.27 3.37
C PHE A 22 -0.10 12.18 1.85
N LEU A 23 -0.55 11.06 1.27
CA LEU A 23 -0.47 10.85 -0.18
C LEU A 23 -1.37 11.84 -0.93
N GLN A 24 -2.53 12.16 -0.39
CA GLN A 24 -3.41 13.16 -1.00
C GLN A 24 -2.76 14.54 -0.97
N GLN A 25 -2.03 14.87 0.07
CA GLN A 25 -1.28 16.12 0.14
C GLN A 25 -0.15 16.15 -0.90
N GLN A 26 0.34 14.97 -1.31
CA GLN A 26 1.35 14.86 -2.36
C GLN A 26 0.73 14.86 -3.76
N GLY A 27 -0.58 15.03 -3.87
CA GLY A 27 -1.26 15.15 -5.15
C GLY A 27 -1.86 13.87 -5.71
N LEU A 28 -1.80 12.76 -4.96
CA LEU A 28 -2.40 11.51 -5.43
C LEU A 28 -3.89 11.49 -5.12
N ARG A 29 -4.67 10.90 -6.03
CA ARG A 29 -6.11 10.79 -5.88
C ARG A 29 -6.48 9.38 -5.50
N LEU A 30 -7.30 9.21 -4.48
CA LEU A 30 -7.73 7.87 -4.05
C LEU A 30 -8.68 7.25 -5.06
N LEU A 31 -8.39 6.01 -5.46
CA LEU A 31 -9.28 5.21 -6.29
C LEU A 31 -10.05 4.21 -5.44
N GLN A 32 -9.38 3.51 -4.54
CA GLN A 32 -10.04 2.51 -3.69
C GLN A 32 -9.20 2.19 -2.46
N ARG A 33 -9.87 1.84 -1.36
CA ARG A 33 -9.21 1.35 -0.14
C ARG A 33 -9.58 -0.11 0.06
N ASN A 34 -8.67 -0.84 0.70
CA ASN A 34 -8.90 -2.22 1.13
C ASN A 34 -9.47 -3.10 0.01
N TYR A 35 -8.79 -3.06 -1.12
CA TYR A 35 -9.20 -3.84 -2.28
C TYR A 35 -8.82 -5.30 -2.09
N ARG A 36 -9.77 -6.19 -2.27
CA ARG A 36 -9.53 -7.62 -2.22
C ARG A 36 -9.94 -8.27 -3.52
N THR A 37 -9.12 -9.23 -3.98
CA THR A 37 -9.54 -10.06 -5.09
C THR A 37 -10.52 -11.11 -4.58
N PRO A 38 -11.53 -11.47 -5.40
CA PRO A 38 -12.42 -12.56 -5.01
C PRO A 38 -11.67 -13.89 -5.09
N GLY A 39 -12.08 -14.85 -4.26
CA GLY A 39 -11.52 -16.19 -4.31
C GLY A 39 -10.18 -16.34 -3.61
N ARG A 40 -9.49 -17.44 -3.95
CA ARG A 40 -8.22 -17.77 -3.31
C ARG A 40 -7.05 -17.23 -4.09
N GLY A 41 -5.91 -17.11 -3.45
CA GLY A 41 -4.63 -16.78 -4.08
C GLY A 41 -4.31 -15.31 -4.19
N GLY A 42 -5.29 -14.45 -3.97
CA GLY A 42 -5.05 -13.01 -3.98
C GLY A 42 -4.73 -12.46 -2.62
N GLY A 43 -4.47 -11.18 -2.57
CA GLY A 43 -4.22 -10.46 -1.33
C GLY A 43 -5.11 -9.24 -1.24
N GLU A 44 -4.86 -8.46 -0.21
CA GLU A 44 -5.53 -7.18 -0.02
C GLU A 44 -4.53 -6.08 -0.28
N ILE A 45 -4.97 -5.05 -1.00
CA ILE A 45 -4.20 -3.83 -1.22
C ILE A 45 -4.80 -2.74 -0.35
N ASP A 46 -3.98 -2.15 0.51
CA ASP A 46 -4.47 -1.18 1.48
C ASP A 46 -5.01 0.07 0.82
N LEU A 47 -4.26 0.65 -0.12
CA LEU A 47 -4.68 1.85 -0.83
C LEU A 47 -4.32 1.73 -2.31
N ILE A 48 -5.24 2.16 -3.17
CA ILE A 48 -4.98 2.31 -4.60
C ILE A 48 -5.25 3.76 -4.96
N LEU A 49 -4.22 4.43 -5.46
CA LEU A 49 -4.32 5.85 -5.81
C LEU A 49 -3.85 6.07 -7.25
N GLN A 50 -3.99 7.28 -7.73
CA GLN A 50 -3.55 7.63 -9.06
C GLN A 50 -2.86 8.99 -9.05
N GLU A 51 -1.72 9.08 -9.70
CA GLU A 51 -1.03 10.33 -9.86
C GLU A 51 -1.65 11.15 -10.99
N SER A 52 -1.32 12.43 -11.04
CA SER A 52 -1.87 13.33 -12.06
C SER A 52 -1.50 12.91 -13.50
N ASP A 53 -0.39 12.18 -13.65
CA ASP A 53 0.03 11.68 -14.96
C ASP A 53 -0.68 10.38 -15.38
N GLY A 54 -1.56 9.86 -14.52
CA GLY A 54 -2.30 8.63 -14.80
C GLY A 54 -1.71 7.37 -14.18
N THR A 55 -0.52 7.42 -13.61
CA THR A 55 0.10 6.25 -13.00
C THR A 55 -0.75 5.75 -11.83
N VAL A 56 -1.08 4.47 -11.83
CA VAL A 56 -1.80 3.84 -10.73
C VAL A 56 -0.80 3.36 -9.69
N VAL A 57 -1.00 3.75 -8.45
CA VAL A 57 -0.08 3.47 -7.35
C VAL A 57 -0.75 2.55 -6.34
N PHE A 58 -0.21 1.34 -6.20
CA PHE A 58 -0.69 0.37 -5.23
C PHE A 58 0.17 0.50 -3.98
N VAL A 59 -0.44 0.82 -2.84
CA VAL A 59 0.29 1.14 -1.62
C VAL A 59 0.02 0.13 -0.53
N GLU A 60 1.10 -0.42 0.01
CA GLU A 60 1.06 -1.25 1.19
C GLU A 60 1.44 -0.37 2.38
N VAL A 61 0.59 -0.35 3.40
CA VAL A 61 0.82 0.44 4.60
C VAL A 61 1.28 -0.47 5.73
N ARG A 62 2.44 -0.18 6.29
CA ARG A 62 2.99 -0.95 7.41
C ARG A 62 3.00 -0.08 8.66
N LYS A 63 2.43 -0.62 9.76
CA LYS A 63 2.39 0.12 11.01
C LYS A 63 3.78 0.30 11.59
N ARG A 64 4.69 -0.63 11.27
CA ARG A 64 6.04 -0.62 11.79
C ARG A 64 6.97 -1.21 10.75
N ALA A 65 8.10 -0.57 10.51
CA ALA A 65 9.14 -1.14 9.70
C ALA A 65 9.95 -2.14 10.53
N LEU A 66 10.29 -3.30 9.94
CA LEU A 66 11.07 -4.32 10.63
C LEU A 66 12.54 -4.13 10.25
N ARG A 67 13.26 -3.39 11.09
CA ARG A 67 14.65 -2.99 10.77
C ARG A 67 15.58 -4.17 10.53
N GLN A 68 15.40 -5.27 11.25
CA GLN A 68 16.24 -6.46 11.05
C GLN A 68 16.00 -7.11 9.69
N PHE A 69 14.96 -6.75 8.99
CA PHE A 69 14.66 -7.26 7.66
C PHE A 69 14.75 -6.18 6.58
N GLY A 70 15.54 -5.15 6.81
CA GLY A 70 15.74 -4.10 5.80
C GLY A 70 14.83 -2.89 5.91
N GLY A 71 14.21 -2.67 7.07
CA GLY A 71 13.36 -1.49 7.30
C GLY A 71 12.10 -1.53 6.45
N ALA A 72 11.72 -0.38 5.86
CA ALA A 72 10.49 -0.25 5.09
C ALA A 72 10.47 -1.18 3.87
N LEU A 73 11.60 -1.28 3.16
CA LEU A 73 11.67 -2.15 1.99
C LEU A 73 11.55 -3.60 2.36
N GLY A 74 12.28 -4.03 3.40
CA GLY A 74 12.30 -5.43 3.81
C GLY A 74 11.04 -5.88 4.52
N SER A 75 10.11 -4.97 4.82
CA SER A 75 8.90 -5.33 5.54
C SER A 75 7.85 -6.00 4.64
N VAL A 76 8.05 -6.04 3.34
CA VAL A 76 7.14 -6.71 2.42
C VAL A 76 7.87 -7.90 1.78
N GLY A 77 7.61 -9.09 2.30
CA GLY A 77 8.28 -10.31 1.84
C GLY A 77 7.78 -10.80 0.48
N ALA A 78 8.49 -11.77 -0.07
CA ALA A 78 8.24 -12.27 -1.43
C ALA A 78 6.82 -12.84 -1.61
N VAL A 79 6.31 -13.57 -0.63
CA VAL A 79 4.97 -14.12 -0.72
C VAL A 79 3.93 -13.01 -0.77
N LYS A 80 4.08 -12.00 0.06
CA LYS A 80 3.16 -10.87 0.08
C LYS A 80 3.25 -10.07 -1.20
N GLN A 81 4.46 -9.86 -1.72
CA GLN A 81 4.63 -9.18 -3.01
C GLN A 81 3.86 -9.88 -4.13
N ARG A 82 3.96 -11.22 -4.20
CA ARG A 82 3.24 -11.98 -5.22
C ARG A 82 1.73 -11.81 -5.10
N ARG A 83 1.21 -11.81 -3.86
CA ARG A 83 -0.22 -11.60 -3.61
C ARG A 83 -0.66 -10.19 -4.01
N LEU A 84 0.17 -9.19 -3.71
CA LEU A 84 -0.12 -7.82 -4.10
C LEU A 84 -0.11 -7.66 -5.62
N VAL A 85 0.86 -8.26 -6.30
CA VAL A 85 0.94 -8.23 -7.77
C VAL A 85 -0.30 -8.90 -8.38
N PHE A 86 -0.72 -10.04 -7.82
CA PHE A 86 -1.92 -10.72 -8.30
C PHE A 86 -3.15 -9.80 -8.16
N ALA A 87 -3.33 -9.20 -7.01
CA ALA A 87 -4.46 -8.31 -6.76
C ALA A 87 -4.42 -7.07 -7.67
N ALA A 88 -3.23 -6.50 -7.89
CA ALA A 88 -3.07 -5.35 -8.76
C ALA A 88 -3.42 -5.68 -10.21
N ARG A 89 -2.98 -6.83 -10.71
CA ARG A 89 -3.32 -7.25 -12.06
C ARG A 89 -4.82 -7.44 -12.22
N PHE A 90 -5.46 -8.01 -11.19
CA PHE A 90 -6.90 -8.19 -11.21
C PHE A 90 -7.62 -6.84 -11.25
N PHE A 91 -7.18 -5.88 -10.46
CA PHE A 91 -7.74 -4.54 -10.45
C PHE A 91 -7.58 -3.86 -11.83
N LEU A 92 -6.40 -3.99 -12.43
CA LEU A 92 -6.08 -3.34 -13.71
C LEU A 92 -6.78 -3.96 -14.90
N MET A 93 -7.40 -5.14 -14.75
CA MET A 93 -8.13 -5.77 -15.84
C MET A 93 -9.27 -4.92 -16.39
N ARG A 94 -9.78 -4.00 -15.60
CA ARG A 94 -10.86 -3.09 -16.02
C ARG A 94 -10.37 -1.92 -16.86
N TRP A 95 -9.05 -1.75 -16.99
CA TRP A 95 -8.47 -0.58 -17.63
C TRP A 95 -8.00 -0.86 -19.04
N ARG A 96 -8.40 0.03 -19.97
CA ARG A 96 -7.97 -0.05 -21.37
C ARG A 96 -7.79 1.36 -21.92
N PRO A 97 -6.57 1.74 -22.33
CA PRO A 97 -5.35 0.93 -22.30
C PRO A 97 -4.84 0.76 -20.88
N LEU A 98 -3.92 -0.20 -20.71
CA LEU A 98 -3.31 -0.46 -19.40
C LEU A 98 -2.47 0.75 -18.98
N PRO A 99 -2.73 1.36 -17.82
CA PRO A 99 -1.94 2.50 -17.38
C PRO A 99 -0.60 2.06 -16.81
N PRO A 100 0.37 2.96 -16.73
CA PRO A 100 1.57 2.66 -15.95
C PRO A 100 1.16 2.47 -14.48
N ALA A 101 1.89 1.60 -13.80
CA ALA A 101 1.58 1.28 -12.41
C ALA A 101 2.86 1.01 -11.64
N ARG A 102 2.79 1.23 -10.33
CA ARG A 102 3.91 0.89 -9.44
C ARG A 102 3.39 0.50 -8.06
N PHE A 103 4.26 -0.16 -7.30
CA PHE A 103 3.97 -0.56 -5.93
C PHE A 103 4.82 0.28 -4.98
N ASP A 104 4.16 0.96 -4.05
CA ASP A 104 4.81 1.78 -3.04
C ASP A 104 4.56 1.19 -1.65
N VAL A 105 5.43 1.49 -0.72
CA VAL A 105 5.27 1.10 0.68
C VAL A 105 5.32 2.37 1.53
N ILE A 106 4.37 2.50 2.44
CA ILE A 106 4.45 3.49 3.49
C ILE A 106 4.62 2.74 4.80
N ALA A 107 5.64 3.09 5.55
CA ALA A 107 5.94 2.44 6.81
C ALA A 107 6.27 3.47 7.88
N TRP A 108 5.95 3.12 9.13
CA TRP A 108 6.28 3.95 10.26
C TRP A 108 7.59 3.47 10.86
N GLU A 109 8.48 4.39 11.15
CA GLU A 109 9.72 4.16 11.87
C GLU A 109 9.73 5.09 13.09
N PRO A 110 10.66 4.91 14.02
CA PRO A 110 10.69 5.79 15.20
C PRO A 110 10.76 7.27 14.86
N GLU A 111 11.39 7.60 13.72
CA GLU A 111 11.55 8.98 13.29
C GLU A 111 10.31 9.51 12.56
N GLY A 112 9.38 8.67 12.20
CA GLY A 112 8.16 9.06 11.49
C GLY A 112 7.84 8.16 10.31
N MET A 113 7.01 8.66 9.42
CA MET A 113 6.53 7.90 8.27
C MET A 113 7.51 7.97 7.11
N ILE A 114 7.77 6.83 6.51
CA ILE A 114 8.64 6.73 5.34
C ILE A 114 7.84 6.25 4.15
N TRP A 115 7.98 6.93 3.02
CA TRP A 115 7.35 6.56 1.75
C TRP A 115 8.42 6.06 0.78
N VAL A 116 8.33 4.78 0.42
CA VAL A 116 9.25 4.17 -0.54
C VAL A 116 8.50 3.98 -1.85
N LYS A 117 8.87 4.78 -2.85
CA LYS A 117 8.25 4.67 -4.17
C LYS A 117 8.89 3.53 -4.94
N ALA A 118 8.09 2.83 -5.72
CA ALA A 118 8.54 1.72 -6.56
C ALA A 118 9.36 0.71 -5.75
N ALA A 119 8.78 0.30 -4.62
CA ALA A 119 9.47 -0.56 -3.66
C ALA A 119 9.77 -1.96 -4.23
N PHE A 120 8.97 -2.43 -5.17
CA PHE A 120 9.21 -3.69 -5.89
C PHE A 120 8.47 -3.66 -7.23
N ASP A 121 8.89 -4.53 -8.12
CA ASP A 121 8.33 -4.54 -9.46
C ASP A 121 7.14 -5.47 -9.58
N ALA A 122 6.24 -5.07 -10.48
CA ALA A 122 5.06 -5.88 -10.78
C ALA A 122 5.38 -7.03 -11.70
N ILE A 123 6.55 -7.34 -11.85
CA ILE A 123 7.07 -8.22 -12.71
C ILE A 123 6.49 -9.05 -13.46
N SER A 124 6.84 -9.27 -14.26
CA SER A 124 6.67 -10.03 -15.46
C SER A 124 6.64 -11.50 -15.32
#